data_b5826fdf07f75bc5af92fd52fe35f261
#
_entry.id   b5826fdf07f75bc5af92fd52fe35f261
#
_cell.length_a   1.000
_cell.length_b   1.000
_cell.length_c   1.000
_cell.angle_alpha   90.00
_cell.angle_beta   90.00
_cell.angle_gamma   90.00
#
_symmetry.space_group_name_H-M   'P 1'
#
loop_
_entity.id
_entity.type
_entity.pdbx_description
1 polymer ?
#
loop_
_entity_poly.entity_id
_entity_poly.type
_entity_poly.pdbx_seq_one_letter_code
_entity_poly.pdbx_strand_id
1 'polypeptide(L)'
;EYIDNYKEKKEYLETFIKDAKKFSNKKNDNEIICKILRNGYWTTLSKLPKRNMDTIYLENNQKNKIIKDIEKFDKSKNDYINLGIPWKRNYLLEGPPGTGKTSLIFALASKFNKNIHIINLGPKVDDSVFMSAVSSLPNNTILLLEDIDALFIDRKTNDSNKSMVSFSGILNVLDGMARKNGLITFLTTNYKNRLDQALIRPNRIDFMLSFSSATKTQVQQIFNKFFPDRNDFEKFYKKIDYLNCSIGTYQKFFMYLKFNSENIENDINNHILLKEIIEESSNKITD
;
A
#
# COMPACT_ATOMS: atom_id res chain seq x y z
N GLU A 1 -11.05 -41.19 38.09
CA GLU A 1 -11.56 -39.87 38.61
C GLU A 1 -10.56 -38.75 38.44
N TYR A 2 -9.28 -38.86 38.79
CA TYR A 2 -8.30 -37.77 38.65
C TYR A 2 -7.91 -37.49 37.18
N ILE A 3 -7.85 -38.52 36.35
CA ILE A 3 -7.54 -38.42 34.91
C ILE A 3 -8.71 -37.83 34.14
N ASP A 4 -9.95 -38.19 34.49
CA ASP A 4 -11.15 -37.70 33.83
C ASP A 4 -11.34 -36.20 34.14
N ASN A 5 -11.11 -35.77 35.37
CA ASN A 5 -11.14 -34.37 35.77
C ASN A 5 -10.06 -33.50 35.07
N TYR A 6 -8.91 -34.09 34.71
CA TYR A 6 -7.87 -33.40 33.96
C TYR A 6 -8.24 -33.26 32.49
N LYS A 7 -8.85 -34.28 31.86
CA LYS A 7 -9.34 -34.19 30.48
C LYS A 7 -10.43 -33.16 30.31
N GLU A 8 -11.44 -33.15 31.18
CA GLU A 8 -12.51 -32.16 31.15
C GLU A 8 -11.99 -30.73 31.33
N LYS A 9 -11.07 -30.50 32.26
CA LYS A 9 -10.44 -29.19 32.46
C LYS A 9 -9.63 -28.73 31.23
N LYS A 10 -8.95 -29.65 30.57
CA LYS A 10 -8.18 -29.38 29.36
C LYS A 10 -9.11 -29.00 28.20
N GLU A 11 -10.17 -29.74 27.95
CA GLU A 11 -11.17 -29.43 26.93
C GLU A 11 -11.87 -28.09 27.18
N TYR A 12 -12.20 -27.81 28.43
CA TYR A 12 -12.75 -26.50 28.82
C TYR A 12 -11.81 -25.35 28.50
N LEU A 13 -10.52 -25.47 28.85
CA LEU A 13 -9.51 -24.45 28.55
C LEU A 13 -9.27 -24.27 27.05
N GLU A 14 -9.22 -25.37 26.30
CA GLU A 14 -9.10 -25.30 24.85
C GLU A 14 -10.29 -24.61 24.20
N THR A 15 -11.50 -24.91 24.66
CA THR A 15 -12.74 -24.27 24.19
C THR A 15 -12.76 -22.80 24.56
N PHE A 16 -12.40 -22.45 25.80
CA PHE A 16 -12.32 -21.06 26.27
C PHE A 16 -11.30 -20.24 25.46
N ILE A 17 -10.11 -20.80 25.22
CA ILE A 17 -9.08 -20.17 24.38
C ILE A 17 -9.59 -19.96 22.95
N LYS A 18 -10.30 -20.95 22.38
CA LYS A 18 -10.89 -20.89 21.05
C LYS A 18 -11.97 -19.81 20.95
N ASP A 19 -12.82 -19.70 21.95
CA ASP A 19 -13.87 -18.68 22.00
C ASP A 19 -13.31 -17.28 22.27
N ALA A 20 -12.32 -17.15 23.14
CA ALA A 20 -11.61 -15.89 23.36
C ALA A 20 -10.89 -15.42 22.09
N LYS A 21 -10.27 -16.32 21.33
CA LYS A 21 -9.69 -16.02 20.03
C LYS A 21 -10.75 -15.63 18.99
N LYS A 22 -11.90 -16.31 18.94
CA LYS A 22 -13.03 -15.94 18.09
C LYS A 22 -13.56 -14.54 18.42
N PHE A 23 -13.71 -14.23 19.70
CA PHE A 23 -14.19 -12.92 20.15
C PHE A 23 -13.19 -11.80 19.82
N SER A 24 -11.91 -12.04 20.06
CA SER A 24 -10.83 -11.11 19.71
C SER A 24 -10.76 -10.87 18.19
N ASN A 25 -10.88 -11.93 17.39
CA ASN A 25 -10.89 -11.83 15.94
C ASN A 25 -12.13 -11.09 15.41
N LYS A 26 -13.34 -11.36 15.94
CA LYS A 26 -14.56 -10.64 15.55
C LYS A 26 -14.47 -9.13 15.79
N LYS A 27 -13.79 -8.69 16.82
CA LYS A 27 -13.65 -7.26 17.15
C LYS A 27 -12.69 -6.54 16.19
N ASN A 28 -11.78 -7.28 15.52
CA ASN A 28 -10.77 -6.75 14.61
C ASN A 28 -11.11 -6.93 13.11
N ASP A 29 -12.20 -7.64 12.78
CA ASP A 29 -12.51 -8.01 11.39
C ASP A 29 -12.84 -6.84 10.47
N ASN A 30 -13.18 -5.67 11.02
CA ASN A 30 -13.55 -4.48 10.23
C ASN A 30 -12.44 -3.44 10.10
N GLU A 31 -11.29 -3.67 10.71
CA GLU A 31 -10.18 -2.72 10.73
C GLU A 31 -8.87 -3.35 10.26
N ILE A 32 -8.00 -2.51 9.73
CA ILE A 32 -6.59 -2.83 9.47
C ILE A 32 -5.73 -2.05 10.43
N ILE A 33 -4.81 -2.74 11.07
CA ILE A 33 -3.86 -2.14 11.97
C ILE A 33 -2.61 -1.75 11.17
N CYS A 34 -2.29 -0.45 11.19
CA CYS A 34 -1.05 0.08 10.67
C CYS A 34 -0.07 0.29 11.81
N LYS A 35 1.10 -0.29 11.69
CA LYS A 35 2.20 -0.11 12.64
C LYS A 35 3.40 0.52 11.93
N ILE A 36 4.17 1.28 12.68
CA ILE A 36 5.40 1.91 12.21
C ILE A 36 6.56 1.53 13.11
N LEU A 37 7.73 1.38 12.53
CA LEU A 37 8.97 1.15 13.28
C LEU A 37 9.45 2.47 13.90
N ARG A 38 9.54 2.51 15.23
CA ARG A 38 10.08 3.64 15.99
C ARG A 38 11.04 3.14 17.05
N ASN A 39 12.25 3.65 17.04
CA ASN A 39 13.30 3.29 18.00
C ASN A 39 13.50 1.75 18.16
N GLY A 40 13.43 1.01 17.05
CA GLY A 40 13.58 -0.45 17.02
C GLY A 40 12.33 -1.26 17.39
N TYR A 41 11.19 -0.62 17.72
CA TYR A 41 9.97 -1.29 18.13
C TYR A 41 8.79 -0.97 17.20
N TRP A 42 7.89 -1.95 17.01
CA TRP A 42 6.65 -1.76 16.29
C TRP A 42 5.59 -1.06 17.14
N THR A 43 5.28 0.18 16.81
CA THR A 43 4.23 0.98 17.47
C THR A 43 3.00 1.09 16.57
N THR A 44 1.79 1.05 17.16
CA THR A 44 0.56 1.26 16.40
C THR A 44 0.49 2.72 15.96
N LEU A 45 0.44 2.94 14.66
CA LEU A 45 0.28 4.26 14.05
C LEU A 45 -1.21 4.62 13.97
N SER A 46 -2.02 3.69 13.45
CA SER A 46 -3.46 3.88 13.27
C SER A 46 -4.20 2.54 13.16
N LYS A 47 -5.51 2.60 13.41
CA LYS A 47 -6.47 1.56 13.05
C LYS A 47 -7.40 2.18 12.01
N LEU A 48 -7.47 1.59 10.86
CA LEU A 48 -8.23 2.13 9.73
C LEU A 48 -9.34 1.16 9.33
N PRO A 49 -10.53 1.68 8.98
CA PRO A 49 -11.58 0.84 8.42
C PRO A 49 -11.09 0.18 7.13
N LYS A 50 -11.56 -1.04 6.86
CA LYS A 50 -11.22 -1.75 5.62
C LYS A 50 -11.63 -0.93 4.40
N ARG A 51 -10.71 -0.81 3.46
CA ARG A 51 -10.92 -0.11 2.20
C ARG A 51 -11.34 -1.08 1.10
N ASN A 52 -12.47 -0.78 0.44
CA ASN A 52 -12.93 -1.60 -0.66
C ASN A 52 -12.07 -1.38 -1.91
N MET A 53 -11.74 -2.47 -2.62
CA MET A 53 -11.03 -2.45 -3.91
C MET A 53 -11.77 -1.66 -5.00
N ASP A 54 -13.08 -1.47 -4.89
CA ASP A 54 -13.88 -0.66 -5.81
C ASP A 54 -13.60 0.84 -5.72
N THR A 55 -12.88 1.27 -4.68
CA THR A 55 -12.41 2.64 -4.53
C THR A 55 -11.03 2.88 -5.15
N ILE A 56 -10.46 1.87 -5.77
CA ILE A 56 -9.17 1.92 -6.45
C ILE A 56 -9.39 1.89 -7.95
N TYR A 57 -8.92 2.92 -8.62
CA TYR A 57 -9.07 3.12 -10.06
C TYR A 57 -7.75 2.82 -10.75
N LEU A 58 -7.67 1.66 -11.39
CA LEU A 58 -6.51 1.20 -12.15
C LEU A 58 -6.95 0.87 -13.58
N GLU A 59 -6.02 1.00 -14.51
CA GLU A 59 -6.26 0.61 -15.89
C GLU A 59 -6.35 -0.89 -16.08
N ASN A 60 -7.05 -1.25 -17.14
CA ASN A 60 -7.09 -2.54 -17.84
C ASN A 60 -6.49 -3.73 -17.08
N ASN A 61 -7.31 -4.43 -16.32
CA ASN A 61 -6.94 -5.69 -15.64
C ASN A 61 -5.75 -5.62 -14.65
N GLN A 62 -5.09 -4.47 -14.47
CA GLN A 62 -4.00 -4.33 -13.50
C GLN A 62 -4.43 -4.71 -12.09
N LYS A 63 -5.65 -4.27 -11.69
CA LYS A 63 -6.27 -4.66 -10.43
C LYS A 63 -6.42 -6.18 -10.30
N ASN A 64 -6.93 -6.83 -11.33
CA ASN A 64 -7.13 -8.29 -11.33
C ASN A 64 -5.78 -9.05 -11.38
N LYS A 65 -4.78 -8.51 -12.08
CA LYS A 65 -3.44 -9.12 -12.16
C LYS A 65 -2.78 -9.17 -10.78
N ILE A 66 -2.74 -8.05 -10.06
CA ILE A 66 -2.10 -8.01 -8.74
C ILE A 66 -2.87 -8.83 -7.70
N ILE A 67 -4.20 -8.82 -7.74
CA ILE A 67 -5.03 -9.65 -6.86
C ILE A 67 -4.74 -11.13 -7.09
N LYS A 68 -4.79 -11.60 -8.34
CA LYS A 68 -4.50 -12.99 -8.70
C LYS A 68 -3.08 -13.40 -8.34
N ASP A 69 -2.12 -12.50 -8.46
CA ASP A 69 -0.73 -12.75 -8.10
C ASP A 69 -0.59 -13.00 -6.59
N ILE A 70 -1.19 -12.17 -5.75
CA ILE A 70 -1.19 -12.36 -4.28
C ILE A 70 -1.94 -13.65 -3.90
N GLU A 71 -3.09 -13.94 -4.54
CA GLU A 71 -3.87 -15.16 -4.28
C GLU A 71 -3.06 -16.42 -4.61
N LYS A 72 -2.31 -16.41 -5.71
CA LYS A 72 -1.42 -17.51 -6.08
C LYS A 72 -0.28 -17.66 -5.08
N PHE A 73 0.34 -16.56 -4.71
CA PHE A 73 1.44 -16.54 -3.75
C PHE A 73 0.99 -17.11 -2.38
N ASP A 74 -0.15 -16.68 -1.84
CA ASP A 74 -0.65 -17.17 -0.55
C ASP A 74 -0.94 -18.69 -0.57
N LYS A 75 -1.27 -19.26 -1.75
CA LYS A 75 -1.56 -20.70 -1.92
C LYS A 75 -0.31 -21.54 -2.23
N SER A 76 0.77 -20.94 -2.70
CA SER A 76 1.93 -21.65 -3.24
C SER A 76 3.03 -21.96 -2.22
N LYS A 77 2.76 -21.87 -0.93
CA LYS A 77 3.76 -22.12 0.14
C LYS A 77 4.55 -23.42 -0.05
N ASN A 78 3.84 -24.51 -0.30
CA ASN A 78 4.47 -25.84 -0.43
C ASN A 78 5.33 -25.93 -1.69
N ASP A 79 4.92 -25.27 -2.78
CA ASP A 79 5.69 -25.26 -4.03
C ASP A 79 7.03 -24.55 -3.82
N TYR A 80 7.02 -23.40 -3.14
CA TYR A 80 8.25 -22.66 -2.82
C TYR A 80 9.20 -23.51 -1.95
N ILE A 81 8.68 -24.19 -0.92
CA ILE A 81 9.46 -25.05 -0.04
C ILE A 81 10.06 -26.23 -0.82
N ASN A 82 9.26 -26.91 -1.64
CA ASN A 82 9.69 -28.08 -2.41
C ASN A 82 10.75 -27.71 -3.47
N LEU A 83 10.69 -26.49 -4.00
CA LEU A 83 11.66 -25.98 -4.96
C LEU A 83 12.90 -25.36 -4.30
N GLY A 84 12.95 -25.26 -2.96
CA GLY A 84 14.05 -24.62 -2.24
C GLY A 84 14.15 -23.10 -2.45
N ILE A 85 13.03 -22.46 -2.86
CA ILE A 85 12.97 -21.03 -3.14
C ILE A 85 12.42 -20.31 -1.90
N PRO A 86 12.99 -19.14 -1.48
CA PRO A 86 12.43 -18.36 -0.38
C PRO A 86 10.98 -17.97 -0.65
N TRP A 87 10.06 -18.34 0.26
CA TRP A 87 8.63 -17.99 0.12
C TRP A 87 8.39 -16.54 0.53
N LYS A 88 8.61 -15.64 -0.40
CA LYS A 88 8.44 -14.19 -0.31
C LYS A 88 7.91 -13.63 -1.62
N ARG A 89 7.30 -12.44 -1.58
CA ARG A 89 6.82 -11.75 -2.79
C ARG A 89 6.99 -10.25 -2.65
N ASN A 90 7.72 -9.64 -3.57
CA ASN A 90 8.06 -8.22 -3.52
C ASN A 90 7.42 -7.48 -4.70
N TYR A 91 6.72 -6.40 -4.38
CA TYR A 91 5.98 -5.55 -5.31
C TYR A 91 6.60 -4.17 -5.36
N LEU A 92 6.88 -3.63 -6.53
CA LEU A 92 7.29 -2.24 -6.73
C LEU A 92 6.15 -1.46 -7.37
N LEU A 93 5.68 -0.41 -6.67
CA LEU A 93 4.72 0.54 -7.19
C LEU A 93 5.45 1.84 -7.51
N GLU A 94 5.47 2.25 -8.77
CA GLU A 94 6.19 3.42 -9.25
C GLU A 94 5.24 4.43 -9.89
N GLY A 95 5.58 5.71 -9.80
CA GLY A 95 4.85 6.79 -10.48
C GLY A 95 4.68 8.04 -9.64
N PRO A 96 4.15 9.13 -10.19
CA PRO A 96 4.02 10.43 -9.54
C PRO A 96 3.25 10.38 -8.21
N PRO A 97 3.44 11.36 -7.32
CA PRO A 97 2.64 11.49 -6.11
C PRO A 97 1.15 11.68 -6.44
N GLY A 98 0.27 11.28 -5.51
CA GLY A 98 -1.17 11.42 -5.69
C GLY A 98 -1.83 10.42 -6.66
N THR A 99 -1.08 9.51 -7.28
CA THR A 99 -1.62 8.53 -8.25
C THR A 99 -2.27 7.30 -7.62
N GLY A 100 -2.21 7.15 -6.29
CA GLY A 100 -2.93 6.10 -5.57
C GLY A 100 -2.11 4.88 -5.16
N LYS A 101 -0.77 4.91 -5.21
CA LYS A 101 0.13 3.81 -4.82
C LYS A 101 -0.18 3.27 -3.42
N THR A 102 -0.06 4.10 -2.40
CA THR A 102 -0.34 3.72 -1.00
C THR A 102 -1.80 3.32 -0.81
N SER A 103 -2.73 3.97 -1.50
CA SER A 103 -4.16 3.62 -1.49
C SER A 103 -4.43 2.19 -1.97
N LEU A 104 -3.73 1.74 -3.02
CA LEU A 104 -3.81 0.36 -3.49
C LEU A 104 -3.31 -0.64 -2.43
N ILE A 105 -2.20 -0.33 -1.75
CA ILE A 105 -1.64 -1.19 -0.70
C ILE A 105 -2.65 -1.37 0.43
N PHE A 106 -3.29 -0.29 0.89
CA PHE A 106 -4.33 -0.35 1.92
C PHE A 106 -5.55 -1.18 1.49
N ALA A 107 -5.99 -1.05 0.24
CA ALA A 107 -7.11 -1.82 -0.28
C ALA A 107 -6.75 -3.32 -0.43
N LEU A 108 -5.53 -3.65 -0.84
CA LEU A 108 -5.04 -5.03 -0.88
C LEU A 108 -4.91 -5.62 0.52
N ALA A 109 -4.36 -4.88 1.48
CA ALA A 109 -4.30 -5.28 2.87
C ALA A 109 -5.71 -5.59 3.42
N SER A 110 -6.69 -4.74 3.09
CA SER A 110 -8.10 -4.93 3.45
C SER A 110 -8.68 -6.20 2.84
N LYS A 111 -8.46 -6.41 1.55
CA LYS A 111 -8.97 -7.58 0.82
C LYS A 111 -8.41 -8.90 1.35
N PHE A 112 -7.12 -8.92 1.69
CA PHE A 112 -6.41 -10.12 2.14
C PHE A 112 -6.33 -10.24 3.67
N ASN A 113 -7.02 -9.37 4.41
CA ASN A 113 -7.03 -9.35 5.87
C ASN A 113 -5.63 -9.34 6.48
N LYS A 114 -4.74 -8.52 5.93
CA LYS A 114 -3.34 -8.37 6.37
C LYS A 114 -3.14 -7.00 7.03
N ASN A 115 -2.38 -6.96 8.13
CA ASN A 115 -1.97 -5.70 8.74
C ASN A 115 -0.80 -5.08 7.95
N ILE A 116 -0.61 -3.77 8.08
CA ILE A 116 0.49 -3.05 7.42
C ILE A 116 1.54 -2.66 8.45
N HIS A 117 2.78 -2.97 8.16
CA HIS A 117 3.94 -2.55 8.94
C HIS A 117 4.83 -1.67 8.07
N ILE A 118 5.03 -0.43 8.48
CA ILE A 118 5.72 0.61 7.72
C ILE A 118 7.11 0.81 8.31
N ILE A 119 8.13 0.80 7.48
CA ILE A 119 9.48 1.22 7.84
C ILE A 119 9.85 2.44 7.01
N ASN A 120 10.04 3.56 7.70
CA ASN A 120 10.63 4.75 7.11
C ASN A 120 12.14 4.63 7.19
N LEU A 121 12.79 4.64 6.04
CA LEU A 121 14.24 4.47 5.90
C LEU A 121 14.97 5.78 6.23
N GLY A 122 14.93 6.18 7.48
CA GLY A 122 15.55 7.42 8.00
C GLY A 122 16.79 7.18 8.87
N PRO A 123 17.36 8.23 9.47
CA PRO A 123 18.65 8.18 10.18
C PRO A 123 18.63 7.36 11.48
N LYS A 124 17.47 6.93 11.94
CA LYS A 124 17.34 6.13 13.18
C LYS A 124 17.24 4.63 12.94
N VAL A 125 17.30 4.18 11.69
CA VAL A 125 17.18 2.78 11.30
C VAL A 125 18.46 2.38 10.56
N ASP A 126 19.30 1.60 11.20
CA ASP A 126 20.46 0.96 10.58
C ASP A 126 20.12 -0.45 10.06
N ASP A 127 21.07 -1.11 9.42
CA ASP A 127 20.89 -2.46 8.86
C ASP A 127 20.49 -3.49 9.91
N SER A 128 21.03 -3.41 11.11
CA SER A 128 20.75 -4.33 12.21
C SER A 128 19.32 -4.19 12.72
N VAL A 129 18.89 -2.95 12.97
CA VAL A 129 17.53 -2.61 13.37
C VAL A 129 16.54 -3.00 12.28
N PHE A 130 16.88 -2.73 11.00
CA PHE A 130 16.04 -3.08 9.86
C PHE A 130 15.83 -4.59 9.74
N MET A 131 16.91 -5.38 9.77
CA MET A 131 16.85 -6.85 9.71
C MET A 131 16.07 -7.44 10.88
N SER A 132 16.31 -6.95 12.10
CA SER A 132 15.62 -7.38 13.31
C SER A 132 14.11 -7.07 13.23
N ALA A 133 13.76 -5.87 12.78
CA ALA A 133 12.36 -5.46 12.59
C ALA A 133 11.63 -6.37 11.60
N VAL A 134 12.25 -6.67 10.45
CA VAL A 134 11.63 -7.54 9.43
C VAL A 134 11.49 -8.97 9.96
N SER A 135 12.49 -9.49 10.67
CA SER A 135 12.43 -10.84 11.25
C SER A 135 11.33 -10.99 12.32
N SER A 136 11.02 -9.90 13.03
CA SER A 136 10.00 -9.87 14.10
C SER A 136 8.58 -9.65 13.60
N LEU A 137 8.35 -9.45 12.28
CA LEU A 137 7.04 -9.22 11.72
C LEU A 137 6.07 -10.37 12.06
N PRO A 138 4.82 -10.09 12.44
CA PRO A 138 3.81 -11.12 12.60
C PRO A 138 3.48 -11.80 11.27
N ASN A 139 2.81 -12.96 11.35
CA ASN A 139 2.17 -13.55 10.17
C ASN A 139 1.01 -12.64 9.70
N ASN A 140 0.58 -12.81 8.45
CA ASN A 140 -0.47 -11.99 7.83
C ASN A 140 -0.16 -10.48 7.83
N THR A 141 1.08 -10.14 7.51
CA THR A 141 1.56 -8.77 7.45
C THR A 141 2.03 -8.43 6.05
N ILE A 142 1.74 -7.21 5.64
CA ILE A 142 2.38 -6.54 4.51
C ILE A 142 3.45 -5.60 5.08
N LEU A 143 4.68 -5.76 4.63
CA LEU A 143 5.75 -4.79 4.87
C LEU A 143 5.66 -3.69 3.81
N LEU A 144 5.64 -2.43 4.24
CA LEU A 144 5.65 -1.27 3.37
C LEU A 144 6.93 -0.47 3.57
N LEU A 145 7.67 -0.29 2.48
CA LEU A 145 8.82 0.60 2.38
C LEU A 145 8.43 1.75 1.43
N GLU A 146 8.14 2.93 2.00
CA GLU A 146 7.73 4.10 1.22
C GLU A 146 8.92 4.90 0.74
N ASP A 147 8.76 5.49 -0.47
CA ASP A 147 9.68 6.44 -1.09
C ASP A 147 11.14 5.99 -1.07
N ILE A 148 11.37 4.75 -1.54
CA ILE A 148 12.72 4.13 -1.52
C ILE A 148 13.75 4.89 -2.36
N ASP A 149 13.31 5.75 -3.29
CA ASP A 149 14.19 6.63 -4.06
C ASP A 149 14.95 7.62 -3.18
N ALA A 150 14.44 7.96 -1.98
CA ALA A 150 15.17 8.79 -1.01
C ALA A 150 16.54 8.21 -0.61
N LEU A 151 16.71 6.88 -0.70
CA LEU A 151 18.00 6.21 -0.43
C LEU A 151 19.07 6.49 -1.48
N PHE A 152 18.66 6.90 -2.67
CA PHE A 152 19.53 7.12 -3.81
C PHE A 152 19.79 8.62 -4.07
N ILE A 153 19.10 9.51 -3.32
CA ILE A 153 19.33 10.95 -3.37
C ILE A 153 20.65 11.23 -2.63
N ASP A 154 21.62 11.65 -3.37
CA ASP A 154 22.95 12.13 -3.02
C ASP A 154 23.61 11.59 -1.72
N ARG A 155 24.45 10.59 -1.91
CA ARG A 155 25.46 10.17 -0.94
C ARG A 155 26.55 11.24 -0.71
N LYS A 156 26.44 12.41 -1.35
CA LYS A 156 27.48 13.46 -1.38
C LYS A 156 27.25 14.61 -0.40
N THR A 157 26.06 14.76 0.16
CA THR A 157 25.76 15.80 1.14
C THR A 157 25.82 15.25 2.57
N ASN A 158 26.46 16.00 3.47
CA ASN A 158 26.53 15.70 4.92
C ASN A 158 25.18 16.00 5.61
N ASP A 159 24.10 15.44 5.13
CA ASP A 159 22.77 15.70 5.65
C ASP A 159 22.48 14.82 6.85
N SER A 160 22.13 15.42 7.99
CA SER A 160 21.75 14.75 9.23
C SER A 160 20.50 13.85 9.11
N ASN A 161 19.76 13.96 8.00
CA ASN A 161 18.55 13.20 7.70
C ASN A 161 18.81 11.93 6.86
N LYS A 162 20.08 11.61 6.58
CA LYS A 162 20.43 10.48 5.72
C LYS A 162 20.00 9.13 6.32
N SER A 163 19.47 8.26 5.49
CA SER A 163 19.23 6.87 5.88
C SER A 163 20.51 6.16 6.30
N MET A 164 20.46 5.46 7.44
CA MET A 164 21.55 4.59 7.90
C MET A 164 21.40 3.15 7.39
N VAL A 165 20.27 2.82 6.75
CA VAL A 165 20.12 1.54 6.07
C VAL A 165 20.95 1.56 4.79
N SER A 166 21.85 0.59 4.68
CA SER A 166 22.66 0.42 3.47
C SER A 166 21.81 -0.15 2.32
N PHE A 167 22.24 0.11 1.10
CA PHE A 167 21.64 -0.53 -0.05
C PHE A 167 21.71 -2.06 0.03
N SER A 168 22.82 -2.60 0.52
CA SER A 168 23.01 -4.03 0.78
C SER A 168 22.02 -4.57 1.82
N GLY A 169 21.71 -3.82 2.87
CA GLY A 169 20.70 -4.18 3.87
C GLY A 169 19.33 -4.38 3.26
N ILE A 170 18.91 -3.49 2.36
CA ILE A 170 17.64 -3.64 1.63
C ILE A 170 17.68 -4.87 0.72
N LEU A 171 18.74 -5.04 -0.07
CA LEU A 171 18.86 -6.18 -0.95
C LEU A 171 18.79 -7.51 -0.18
N ASN A 172 19.42 -7.60 0.97
CA ASN A 172 19.40 -8.78 1.86
C ASN A 172 17.98 -9.12 2.31
N VAL A 173 17.16 -8.13 2.67
CA VAL A 173 15.75 -8.35 3.01
C VAL A 173 14.96 -8.82 1.80
N LEU A 174 15.15 -8.17 0.64
CA LEU A 174 14.47 -8.53 -0.60
C LEU A 174 14.89 -9.91 -1.13
N ASP A 175 16.12 -10.32 -0.89
CA ASP A 175 16.61 -11.67 -1.24
C ASP A 175 16.08 -12.76 -0.27
N GLY A 176 15.43 -12.37 0.82
CA GLY A 176 14.82 -13.28 1.79
C GLY A 176 15.74 -13.71 2.92
N MET A 177 16.88 -13.04 3.12
CA MET A 177 17.82 -13.37 4.21
C MET A 177 17.25 -13.10 5.59
N ALA A 178 16.26 -12.22 5.73
CA ALA A 178 15.54 -11.97 6.98
C ALA A 178 14.71 -13.17 7.48
N ARG A 179 14.71 -14.32 6.77
CA ARG A 179 14.04 -15.59 7.11
C ARG A 179 12.56 -15.47 7.47
N LYS A 180 11.86 -14.44 7.04
CA LYS A 180 10.42 -14.32 7.23
C LYS A 180 9.68 -15.01 6.09
N ASN A 181 9.17 -16.19 6.34
CA ASN A 181 8.37 -16.93 5.38
C ASN A 181 6.99 -16.30 5.15
N GLY A 182 6.55 -16.23 3.89
CA GLY A 182 5.26 -15.68 3.49
C GLY A 182 5.21 -14.16 3.56
N LEU A 183 6.36 -13.49 3.55
CA LEU A 183 6.42 -12.04 3.57
C LEU A 183 6.00 -11.47 2.22
N ILE A 184 5.03 -10.56 2.26
CA ILE A 184 4.68 -9.68 1.15
C ILE A 184 5.27 -8.31 1.45
N THR A 185 6.14 -7.83 0.55
CA THR A 185 6.76 -6.50 0.66
C THR A 185 6.28 -5.62 -0.46
N PHE A 186 5.80 -4.42 -0.13
CA PHE A 186 5.54 -3.35 -1.09
C PHE A 186 6.61 -2.27 -0.95
N LEU A 187 7.15 -1.87 -2.09
CA LEU A 187 8.06 -0.75 -2.22
C LEU A 187 7.36 0.31 -3.05
N THR A 188 7.44 1.58 -2.64
CA THR A 188 6.94 2.70 -3.44
C THR A 188 8.07 3.61 -3.85
N THR A 189 7.97 4.21 -5.04
CA THR A 189 8.88 5.24 -5.52
C THR A 189 8.14 6.25 -6.38
N ASN A 190 8.57 7.50 -6.32
CA ASN A 190 8.10 8.53 -7.23
C ASN A 190 9.03 8.66 -8.46
N TYR A 191 10.27 8.14 -8.37
CA TYR A 191 11.32 8.31 -9.37
C TYR A 191 12.05 6.99 -9.65
N LYS A 192 11.43 6.13 -10.48
CA LYS A 192 12.01 4.84 -10.85
C LYS A 192 13.42 4.95 -11.44
N ASN A 193 13.68 5.99 -12.22
CA ASN A 193 14.96 6.25 -12.83
C ASN A 193 16.10 6.53 -11.83
N ARG A 194 15.79 6.83 -10.58
CA ARG A 194 16.77 6.98 -9.50
C ARG A 194 17.14 5.66 -8.84
N LEU A 195 16.33 4.62 -9.02
CA LEU A 195 16.57 3.32 -8.41
C LEU A 195 17.74 2.61 -9.10
N ASP A 196 18.60 2.00 -8.28
CA ASP A 196 19.66 1.13 -8.80
C ASP A 196 19.06 -0.09 -9.51
N GLN A 197 19.61 -0.44 -10.66
CA GLN A 197 19.16 -1.58 -11.44
C GLN A 197 19.25 -2.90 -10.67
N ALA A 198 20.18 -3.03 -9.73
CA ALA A 198 20.29 -4.20 -8.88
C ALA A 198 19.04 -4.44 -8.03
N LEU A 199 18.30 -3.39 -7.65
CA LEU A 199 17.04 -3.52 -6.93
C LEU A 199 15.94 -4.16 -7.79
N ILE A 200 15.90 -3.80 -9.08
CA ILE A 200 14.81 -4.16 -10.01
C ILE A 200 15.04 -5.54 -10.65
N ARG A 201 16.15 -6.22 -10.33
CA ARG A 201 16.44 -7.56 -10.90
C ARG A 201 15.36 -8.59 -10.54
N PRO A 202 15.14 -9.58 -11.44
CA PRO A 202 14.32 -10.76 -11.11
C PRO A 202 14.74 -11.37 -9.77
N ASN A 203 13.82 -11.95 -9.04
CA ASN A 203 13.94 -12.47 -7.68
C ASN A 203 14.04 -11.41 -6.56
N ARG A 204 14.24 -10.11 -6.88
CA ARG A 204 14.13 -9.00 -5.92
C ARG A 204 12.81 -8.29 -6.04
N ILE A 205 12.44 -7.90 -7.26
CA ILE A 205 11.10 -7.41 -7.57
C ILE A 205 10.38 -8.46 -8.43
N ASP A 206 9.31 -9.01 -7.90
CA ASP A 206 8.53 -10.07 -8.54
C ASP A 206 7.39 -9.51 -9.39
N PHE A 207 6.88 -8.33 -9.01
CA PHE A 207 5.79 -7.67 -9.71
C PHE A 207 5.98 -6.15 -9.67
N MET A 208 5.85 -5.50 -10.82
CA MET A 208 5.95 -4.05 -10.94
C MET A 208 4.66 -3.48 -11.50
N LEU A 209 4.21 -2.37 -10.91
CA LEU A 209 3.04 -1.62 -11.37
C LEU A 209 3.40 -0.15 -11.51
N SER A 210 3.23 0.38 -12.71
CA SER A 210 3.45 1.79 -13.01
C SER A 210 2.14 2.57 -12.93
N PHE A 211 2.19 3.68 -12.24
CA PHE A 211 1.12 4.65 -12.11
C PHE A 211 1.47 5.90 -12.93
N SER A 212 0.49 6.45 -13.57
CA SER A 212 0.60 7.70 -14.35
C SER A 212 -0.52 8.65 -13.98
N SER A 213 -0.59 9.77 -14.67
CA SER A 213 -1.76 10.63 -14.65
C SER A 213 -3.01 9.84 -15.04
N ALA A 214 -4.16 10.31 -14.56
CA ALA A 214 -5.41 9.59 -14.73
C ALA A 214 -5.82 9.55 -16.21
N THR A 215 -6.15 8.36 -16.68
CA THR A 215 -6.71 8.18 -18.03
C THR A 215 -8.19 8.50 -18.05
N LYS A 216 -8.73 8.72 -19.26
CA LYS A 216 -10.17 8.94 -19.44
C LYS A 216 -11.02 7.88 -18.75
N THR A 217 -10.64 6.62 -18.90
CA THR A 217 -11.37 5.48 -18.29
C THR A 217 -11.36 5.57 -16.76
N GLN A 218 -10.25 5.92 -16.17
CA GLN A 218 -10.14 6.09 -14.71
C GLN A 218 -10.95 7.29 -14.22
N VAL A 219 -10.91 8.43 -14.93
CA VAL A 219 -11.72 9.61 -14.61
C VAL A 219 -13.20 9.28 -14.71
N GLN A 220 -13.61 8.52 -15.72
CA GLN A 220 -15.00 8.07 -15.89
C GLN A 220 -15.46 7.18 -14.73
N GLN A 221 -14.60 6.25 -14.29
CA GLN A 221 -14.91 5.40 -13.15
C GLN A 221 -15.13 6.22 -11.87
N ILE A 222 -14.29 7.23 -11.65
CA ILE A 222 -14.43 8.14 -10.49
C ILE A 222 -15.72 8.96 -10.64
N PHE A 223 -15.94 9.57 -11.81
CA PHE A 223 -17.13 10.38 -12.09
C PHE A 223 -18.41 9.60 -11.80
N ASN A 224 -18.54 8.40 -12.35
CA ASN A 224 -19.71 7.54 -12.15
C ASN A 224 -19.91 7.15 -10.69
N LYS A 225 -18.83 7.03 -9.91
CA LYS A 225 -18.91 6.71 -8.48
C LYS A 225 -19.39 7.90 -7.64
N PHE A 226 -19.00 9.12 -8.00
CA PHE A 226 -19.44 10.34 -7.32
C PHE A 226 -20.82 10.79 -7.74
N PHE A 227 -21.16 10.59 -9.02
CA PHE A 227 -22.39 11.06 -9.66
C PHE A 227 -23.09 9.93 -10.43
N PRO A 228 -23.64 8.92 -9.72
CA PRO A 228 -24.18 7.72 -10.35
C PRO A 228 -25.39 8.00 -11.28
N ASP A 229 -26.14 9.07 -11.01
CA ASP A 229 -27.34 9.43 -11.74
C ASP A 229 -27.05 10.33 -12.97
N ARG A 230 -25.77 10.64 -13.26
CA ARG A 230 -25.37 11.52 -14.34
C ARG A 230 -24.83 10.75 -15.52
N ASN A 231 -25.23 11.17 -16.74
CA ASN A 231 -24.81 10.56 -18.00
C ASN A 231 -24.02 11.53 -18.92
N ASP A 232 -23.61 12.68 -18.40
CA ASP A 232 -22.98 13.75 -19.17
C ASP A 232 -21.43 13.76 -19.07
N PHE A 233 -20.84 12.63 -18.69
CA PHE A 233 -19.37 12.49 -18.55
C PHE A 233 -18.60 12.96 -19.79
N GLU A 234 -19.06 12.63 -21.00
CA GLU A 234 -18.37 13.02 -22.23
C GLU A 234 -18.32 14.55 -22.44
N LYS A 235 -19.39 15.26 -22.06
CA LYS A 235 -19.41 16.74 -22.11
C LYS A 235 -18.45 17.35 -21.09
N PHE A 236 -18.42 16.76 -19.89
CA PHE A 236 -17.49 17.16 -18.82
C PHE A 236 -16.05 16.91 -19.25
N TYR A 237 -15.73 15.68 -19.70
CA TYR A 237 -14.35 15.29 -20.00
C TYR A 237 -13.74 16.11 -21.15
N LYS A 238 -14.49 16.43 -22.19
CA LYS A 238 -14.02 17.29 -23.30
C LYS A 238 -13.48 18.66 -22.87
N LYS A 239 -13.86 19.14 -21.68
CA LYS A 239 -13.40 20.43 -21.16
C LYS A 239 -12.09 20.33 -20.40
N ILE A 240 -11.70 19.12 -20.00
CA ILE A 240 -10.56 18.85 -19.11
C ILE A 240 -9.58 17.81 -19.68
N ASP A 241 -9.79 17.31 -20.89
CA ASP A 241 -8.98 16.26 -21.51
C ASP A 241 -7.51 16.65 -21.71
N TYR A 242 -7.21 17.95 -21.79
CA TYR A 242 -5.87 18.49 -21.86
C TYR A 242 -5.16 18.54 -20.48
N LEU A 243 -5.86 18.29 -19.39
CA LEU A 243 -5.29 18.36 -18.05
C LEU A 243 -4.66 17.00 -17.68
N ASN A 244 -3.37 17.03 -17.41
CA ASN A 244 -2.61 15.85 -17.04
C ASN A 244 -2.57 15.69 -15.51
N CYS A 245 -3.70 15.34 -14.89
CA CYS A 245 -3.86 15.32 -13.45
C CYS A 245 -3.77 13.92 -12.85
N SER A 246 -3.41 13.85 -11.58
CA SER A 246 -3.45 12.62 -10.80
C SER A 246 -4.89 12.21 -10.46
N ILE A 247 -5.10 10.94 -10.15
CA ILE A 247 -6.39 10.42 -9.64
C ILE A 247 -6.80 11.16 -8.36
N GLY A 248 -5.84 11.48 -7.48
CA GLY A 248 -6.09 12.23 -6.25
C GLY A 248 -6.65 13.62 -6.51
N THR A 249 -6.14 14.31 -7.53
CA THR A 249 -6.65 15.62 -7.97
C THR A 249 -8.10 15.54 -8.41
N TYR A 250 -8.45 14.56 -9.26
CA TYR A 250 -9.84 14.35 -9.67
C TYR A 250 -10.76 13.98 -8.50
N GLN A 251 -10.29 13.16 -7.57
CA GLN A 251 -11.06 12.83 -6.37
C GLN A 251 -11.33 14.06 -5.50
N LYS A 252 -10.32 14.92 -5.29
CA LYS A 252 -10.47 16.19 -4.56
C LYS A 252 -11.49 17.10 -5.24
N PHE A 253 -11.42 17.22 -6.55
CA PHE A 253 -12.33 18.03 -7.35
C PHE A 253 -13.79 17.53 -7.27
N PHE A 254 -14.02 16.23 -7.49
CA PHE A 254 -15.36 15.66 -7.40
C PHE A 254 -15.93 15.68 -5.98
N MET A 255 -15.07 15.54 -4.96
CA MET A 255 -15.50 15.70 -3.58
C MET A 255 -15.99 17.13 -3.31
N TYR A 256 -15.24 18.12 -3.80
CA TYR A 256 -15.64 19.53 -3.68
C TYR A 256 -16.99 19.79 -4.36
N LEU A 257 -17.16 19.36 -5.62
CA LEU A 257 -18.41 19.49 -6.33
C LEU A 257 -19.59 18.85 -5.59
N LYS A 258 -19.38 17.65 -5.06
CA LYS A 258 -20.44 16.91 -4.37
C LYS A 258 -20.96 17.59 -3.11
N PHE A 259 -20.08 18.27 -2.37
CA PHE A 259 -20.43 18.84 -1.07
C PHE A 259 -20.65 20.36 -1.05
N ASN A 260 -20.16 21.09 -2.05
CA ASN A 260 -20.21 22.54 -2.05
C ASN A 260 -20.96 23.15 -3.24
N SER A 261 -21.41 22.33 -4.19
CA SER A 261 -22.09 22.83 -5.37
C SER A 261 -23.61 22.76 -5.21
N GLU A 262 -24.27 23.89 -5.30
CA GLU A 262 -25.74 23.99 -5.40
C GLU A 262 -26.21 23.63 -6.82
N ASN A 263 -25.38 23.89 -7.84
CA ASN A 263 -25.65 23.59 -9.22
C ASN A 263 -24.41 22.98 -9.90
N ILE A 264 -24.30 21.65 -9.78
CA ILE A 264 -23.19 20.85 -10.32
C ILE A 264 -22.97 21.12 -11.82
N GLU A 265 -24.01 21.45 -12.59
CA GLU A 265 -23.88 21.71 -14.04
C GLU A 265 -23.09 22.97 -14.34
N ASN A 266 -23.32 24.03 -13.57
CA ASN A 266 -22.57 25.28 -13.72
C ASN A 266 -21.13 25.12 -13.22
N ASP A 267 -20.92 24.39 -12.14
CA ASP A 267 -19.61 24.25 -11.50
C ASP A 267 -18.72 23.20 -12.17
N ILE A 268 -19.29 22.14 -12.75
CA ILE A 268 -18.56 21.23 -13.67
C ILE A 268 -18.03 22.01 -14.89
N ASN A 269 -18.76 23.02 -15.33
CA ASN A 269 -18.32 23.92 -16.40
C ASN A 269 -17.19 24.83 -15.96
N ASN A 270 -16.96 25.00 -14.66
CA ASN A 270 -15.95 25.89 -14.12
C ASN A 270 -14.60 25.17 -13.97
N HIS A 271 -13.91 24.93 -15.11
CA HIS A 271 -12.57 24.35 -15.14
C HIS A 271 -11.51 25.19 -14.39
N ILE A 272 -11.83 26.42 -13.99
CA ILE A 272 -10.98 27.29 -13.18
C ILE A 272 -10.71 26.61 -11.84
N LEU A 273 -11.72 26.05 -11.20
CA LEU A 273 -11.59 25.36 -9.91
C LEU A 273 -10.63 24.15 -9.99
N LEU A 274 -10.67 23.41 -11.08
CA LEU A 274 -9.74 22.27 -11.27
C LEU A 274 -8.30 22.78 -11.44
N LYS A 275 -8.09 23.88 -12.13
CA LYS A 275 -6.77 24.53 -12.25
C LYS A 275 -6.23 25.00 -10.90
N GLU A 276 -7.05 25.66 -10.09
CA GLU A 276 -6.69 26.07 -8.74
C GLU A 276 -6.25 24.89 -7.87
N ILE A 277 -6.98 23.78 -7.93
CA ILE A 277 -6.64 22.54 -7.21
C ILE A 277 -5.31 21.94 -7.69
N ILE A 278 -5.00 22.06 -8.98
CA ILE A 278 -3.72 21.61 -9.56
C ILE A 278 -2.58 22.50 -9.08
N GLU A 279 -2.74 23.82 -9.15
CA GLU A 279 -1.74 24.79 -8.73
C GLU A 279 -1.44 24.69 -7.24
N GLU A 280 -2.46 24.57 -6.38
CA GLU A 280 -2.27 24.30 -4.94
C GLU A 280 -1.52 22.98 -4.66
N SER A 281 -1.73 21.98 -5.49
CA SER A 281 -1.05 20.69 -5.35
C SER A 281 0.41 20.76 -5.81
N SER A 282 0.72 21.60 -6.79
CA SER A 282 2.07 21.81 -7.32
C SER A 282 2.94 22.67 -6.39
N ASN A 283 2.36 23.69 -5.76
CA ASN A 283 3.07 24.61 -4.85
C ASN A 283 3.48 23.94 -3.52
N LYS A 284 2.78 22.86 -3.10
CA LYS A 284 3.14 22.09 -1.90
C LYS A 284 4.28 21.08 -2.10
N ILE A 285 4.79 20.94 -3.32
CA ILE A 285 5.90 20.02 -3.65
C ILE A 285 7.24 20.79 -3.67
N THR A 286 7.21 22.10 -3.63
CA THR A 286 8.41 22.98 -3.69
C THR A 286 8.87 23.51 -2.33
N ASP A 287 8.17 23.24 -1.25
CA ASP A 287 8.54 23.47 0.15
C ASP A 287 8.92 22.13 0.86
#